data_863429d4de3bf0b0f731f8d1c4c932df
#
_entry.id   863429d4de3bf0b0f731f8d1c4c932df
#
_cell.length_a   1.000
_cell.length_b   1.000
_cell.length_c   1.000
_cell.angle_alpha   90.00
_cell.angle_beta   90.00
_cell.angle_gamma   90.00
#
_symmetry.space_group_name_H-M   'P 1'
#
loop_
_entity.id
_entity.type
_entity.pdbx_description
1 polymer ?
#
loop_
_entity_poly.entity_id
_entity_poly.type
_entity_poly.pdbx_seq_one_letter_code
_entity_poly.pdbx_strand_id
1 'polypeptide(L)'
;MTINDVLFFDTETTGIPDRAAKWDVDFMEYPHVVQMAWIHGCKVENHIIRPDGWTIPDETVEIHGITTEYAMEHGEPFAAVVDMFIQDCHDAGLICGHNIHFDTGIVKANILRDLGREYYDANDVETALFKGKRIDTMRSTMKWVDARNSWGKLKFPNLGELYARCFPGETFHAHNALDDTKAVARCLPVILELGLVELKVKEYPEETAEQAKPTDSAAKIAADSVKKFGASPKTAGNGPIFDANEKDDKLPVQAAKAPQIENLKKITDAAAELLDQNDF
;
A
#
# COMPACT_ATOMS: atom_id res chain seq x y z
N MET A 1 1.64 -18.90 -10.18
CA MET A 1 1.43 -17.47 -9.85
C MET A 1 2.66 -16.72 -10.30
N THR A 2 2.52 -15.60 -10.96
CA THR A 2 3.58 -14.75 -11.49
C THR A 2 3.57 -13.40 -10.78
N ILE A 3 4.54 -12.54 -11.05
CA ILE A 3 4.56 -11.18 -10.48
C ILE A 3 3.37 -10.34 -10.97
N ASN A 4 2.82 -10.63 -12.15
CA ASN A 4 1.64 -9.94 -12.69
C ASN A 4 0.35 -10.27 -11.91
N ASP A 5 0.36 -11.34 -11.12
CA ASP A 5 -0.76 -11.70 -10.23
C ASP A 5 -0.66 -10.97 -8.87
N VAL A 6 0.35 -10.12 -8.68
CA VAL A 6 0.58 -9.36 -7.44
C VAL A 6 0.09 -7.93 -7.64
N LEU A 7 -0.78 -7.47 -6.75
CA LEU A 7 -1.15 -6.07 -6.62
C LEU A 7 -0.21 -5.43 -5.60
N PHE A 8 0.50 -4.41 -6.00
CA PHE A 8 1.31 -3.57 -5.13
C PHE A 8 0.52 -2.34 -4.75
N PHE A 9 0.52 -1.94 -3.48
CA PHE A 9 -0.10 -0.69 -3.11
C PHE A 9 0.53 -0.04 -1.87
N ASP A 10 0.32 1.27 -1.77
CA ASP A 10 0.76 2.12 -0.68
C ASP A 10 -0.25 3.26 -0.46
N THR A 11 -0.25 3.86 0.75
CA THR A 11 -1.15 4.96 1.11
C THR A 11 -0.41 6.08 1.82
N GLU A 12 -0.69 7.35 1.42
CA GLU A 12 -0.40 8.50 2.28
C GLU A 12 -1.62 8.82 3.16
N THR A 13 -1.36 9.28 4.37
CA THR A 13 -2.40 9.41 5.40
C THR A 13 -2.27 10.71 6.21
N THR A 14 -3.32 11.09 6.92
CA THR A 14 -3.31 12.23 7.84
C THR A 14 -2.54 11.96 9.15
N GLY A 15 -1.82 10.84 9.26
CA GLY A 15 -1.02 10.50 10.43
C GLY A 15 -0.89 8.99 10.65
N ILE A 16 -0.51 8.63 11.87
CA ILE A 16 -0.31 7.23 12.29
C ILE A 16 -1.35 6.91 13.37
N PRO A 17 -2.05 5.76 13.30
CA PRO A 17 -3.00 5.38 14.33
C PRO A 17 -2.30 5.13 15.67
N ASP A 18 -3.01 5.34 16.78
CA ASP A 18 -2.51 4.96 18.10
C ASP A 18 -2.10 3.47 18.11
N ARG A 19 -1.01 3.15 18.82
CA ARG A 19 -0.48 1.78 18.88
C ARG A 19 -1.45 0.76 19.46
N ALA A 20 -2.37 1.19 20.31
CA ALA A 20 -3.38 0.34 20.92
C ALA A 20 -4.66 0.26 20.08
N ALA A 21 -4.86 1.16 19.13
CA ALA A 21 -6.07 1.23 18.31
C ALA A 21 -6.19 0.01 17.39
N LYS A 22 -7.42 -0.50 17.29
CA LYS A 22 -7.80 -1.60 16.39
C LYS A 22 -8.69 -1.05 15.29
N TRP A 23 -8.31 -1.31 14.04
CA TRP A 23 -8.98 -0.79 12.86
C TRP A 23 -10.49 -1.17 12.79
N ASP A 24 -10.90 -2.27 13.41
CA ASP A 24 -12.28 -2.79 13.41
C ASP A 24 -13.12 -2.32 14.61
N VAL A 25 -12.49 -1.68 15.59
CA VAL A 25 -13.13 -1.15 16.80
C VAL A 25 -13.01 0.37 16.85
N ASP A 26 -11.80 0.88 16.71
CA ASP A 26 -11.46 2.30 16.89
C ASP A 26 -11.39 3.05 15.53
N PHE A 27 -12.10 2.53 14.50
CA PHE A 27 -12.02 3.04 13.11
C PHE A 27 -12.38 4.52 12.97
N MET A 28 -13.16 5.08 13.88
CA MET A 28 -13.50 6.51 13.87
C MET A 28 -12.30 7.42 14.17
N GLU A 29 -11.30 6.89 14.89
CA GLU A 29 -10.10 7.62 15.31
C GLU A 29 -8.90 7.33 14.40
N TYR A 30 -9.09 6.44 13.40
CA TYR A 30 -8.03 6.11 12.45
C TYR A 30 -7.75 7.29 11.51
N PRO A 31 -6.49 7.50 11.10
CA PRO A 31 -6.12 8.50 10.12
C PRO A 31 -6.92 8.36 8.82
N HIS A 32 -7.18 9.47 8.17
CA HIS A 32 -7.79 9.47 6.84
C HIS A 32 -6.75 9.12 5.77
N VAL A 33 -7.19 8.41 4.74
CA VAL A 33 -6.40 8.24 3.52
C VAL A 33 -6.33 9.57 2.77
N VAL A 34 -5.13 10.00 2.41
CA VAL A 34 -4.86 11.22 1.62
C VAL A 34 -4.56 10.88 0.16
N GLN A 35 -3.79 9.81 -0.06
CA GLN A 35 -3.46 9.30 -1.39
C GLN A 35 -3.49 7.77 -1.35
N MET A 36 -3.97 7.15 -2.42
CA MET A 36 -3.87 5.70 -2.68
C MET A 36 -3.24 5.49 -4.04
N ALA A 37 -2.22 4.63 -4.10
CA ALA A 37 -1.66 4.20 -5.37
C ALA A 37 -1.50 2.70 -5.39
N TRP A 38 -1.79 2.08 -6.56
CA TRP A 38 -1.57 0.64 -6.74
C TRP A 38 -1.18 0.30 -8.17
N ILE A 39 -0.47 -0.82 -8.30
CA ILE A 39 -0.05 -1.40 -9.57
C ILE A 39 -0.49 -2.86 -9.59
N HIS A 40 -1.25 -3.27 -10.63
CA HIS A 40 -1.65 -4.64 -10.85
C HIS A 40 -1.48 -5.01 -12.33
N GLY A 41 -0.53 -5.87 -12.64
CA GLY A 41 -0.13 -6.14 -14.03
C GLY A 41 0.38 -4.88 -14.71
N CYS A 42 -0.30 -4.46 -15.79
CA CYS A 42 0.01 -3.20 -16.51
C CYS A 42 -0.87 -2.01 -16.07
N LYS A 43 -1.81 -2.21 -15.14
CA LYS A 43 -2.66 -1.16 -14.59
C LYS A 43 -1.91 -0.41 -13.51
N VAL A 44 -1.85 0.92 -13.64
CA VAL A 44 -1.25 1.84 -12.66
C VAL A 44 -2.30 2.86 -12.28
N GLU A 45 -2.63 2.91 -11.01
CA GLU A 45 -3.61 3.84 -10.43
C GLU A 45 -2.94 4.72 -9.37
N ASN A 46 -3.33 6.00 -9.36
CA ASN A 46 -2.81 6.99 -8.41
C ASN A 46 -3.88 8.06 -8.15
N HIS A 47 -4.44 8.05 -6.94
CA HIS A 47 -5.60 8.85 -6.60
C HIS A 47 -5.36 9.65 -5.33
N ILE A 48 -5.63 10.95 -5.38
CA ILE A 48 -5.72 11.79 -4.18
C ILE A 48 -7.16 11.74 -3.69
N ILE A 49 -7.33 11.58 -2.39
CA ILE A 49 -8.65 11.52 -1.76
C ILE A 49 -9.08 12.94 -1.36
N ARG A 50 -10.25 13.34 -1.82
CA ARG A 50 -10.84 14.62 -1.45
C ARG A 50 -11.34 14.58 -0.01
N PRO A 51 -10.86 15.49 0.87
CA PRO A 51 -11.38 15.61 2.22
C PRO A 51 -12.88 15.90 2.27
N ASP A 52 -13.61 15.20 3.13
CA ASP A 52 -15.02 15.45 3.42
C ASP A 52 -15.18 15.64 4.94
N GLY A 53 -15.16 16.91 5.38
CA GLY A 53 -15.30 17.28 6.78
C GLY A 53 -14.03 17.13 7.64
N TRP A 54 -12.86 16.87 7.01
CA TRP A 54 -11.55 16.77 7.68
C TRP A 54 -10.49 17.58 6.92
N THR A 55 -9.33 17.78 7.53
CA THR A 55 -8.19 18.50 6.93
C THR A 55 -6.92 17.65 7.05
N ILE A 56 -5.95 17.92 6.19
CA ILE A 56 -4.64 17.28 6.21
C ILE A 56 -3.75 18.11 7.17
N PRO A 57 -3.18 17.50 8.24
CA PRO A 57 -2.30 18.20 9.17
C PRO A 57 -1.01 18.68 8.51
N ASP A 58 -0.49 19.85 8.91
CA ASP A 58 0.75 20.41 8.36
C ASP A 58 1.93 19.46 8.50
N GLU A 59 2.00 18.70 9.61
CA GLU A 59 3.07 17.71 9.85
C GLU A 59 3.10 16.59 8.80
N THR A 60 1.95 16.21 8.27
CA THR A 60 1.87 15.20 7.20
C THR A 60 2.04 15.83 5.82
N VAL A 61 1.60 17.09 5.63
CA VAL A 61 1.92 17.86 4.43
C VAL A 61 3.43 18.00 4.25
N GLU A 62 4.20 18.22 5.33
CA GLU A 62 5.67 18.24 5.30
C GLU A 62 6.28 16.92 4.81
N ILE A 63 5.57 15.79 4.94
CA ILE A 63 6.03 14.46 4.54
C ILE A 63 5.70 14.17 3.08
N HIS A 64 4.42 14.24 2.69
CA HIS A 64 3.94 13.81 1.36
C HIS A 64 3.59 14.97 0.42
N GLY A 65 3.65 16.23 0.88
CA GLY A 65 3.47 17.43 0.06
C GLY A 65 2.02 17.72 -0.38
N ILE A 66 1.03 16.95 0.04
CA ILE A 66 -0.38 17.13 -0.36
C ILE A 66 -1.08 17.99 0.67
N THR A 67 -1.47 19.21 0.27
CA THR A 67 -2.22 20.12 1.15
C THR A 67 -3.72 19.85 1.08
N THR A 68 -4.47 20.34 2.07
CA THR A 68 -5.93 20.26 2.07
C THR A 68 -6.53 20.93 0.83
N GLU A 69 -6.02 22.11 0.45
CA GLU A 69 -6.48 22.87 -0.71
C GLU A 69 -6.26 22.10 -2.00
N TYR A 70 -5.07 21.50 -2.16
CA TYR A 70 -4.75 20.68 -3.32
C TYR A 70 -5.66 19.44 -3.41
N ALA A 71 -5.86 18.76 -2.29
CA ALA A 71 -6.72 17.58 -2.23
C ALA A 71 -8.22 17.93 -2.44
N MET A 72 -8.66 19.12 -2.03
CA MET A 72 -10.03 19.63 -2.32
C MET A 72 -10.24 19.91 -3.80
N GLU A 73 -9.22 20.44 -4.48
CA GLU A 73 -9.30 20.81 -5.91
C GLU A 73 -9.15 19.62 -6.84
N HIS A 74 -8.23 18.68 -6.52
CA HIS A 74 -7.81 17.60 -7.42
C HIS A 74 -8.24 16.21 -6.95
N GLY A 75 -8.71 16.08 -5.71
CA GLY A 75 -9.04 14.80 -5.10
C GLY A 75 -10.39 14.23 -5.56
N GLU A 76 -10.47 12.93 -5.48
CA GLU A 76 -11.65 12.14 -5.79
C GLU A 76 -12.37 11.67 -4.52
N PRO A 77 -13.68 11.37 -4.59
CA PRO A 77 -14.40 10.78 -3.45
C PRO A 77 -13.79 9.42 -3.06
N PHE A 78 -13.52 9.22 -1.77
CA PHE A 78 -12.97 7.95 -1.27
C PHE A 78 -13.75 6.71 -1.73
N ALA A 79 -15.09 6.79 -1.73
CA ALA A 79 -15.95 5.70 -2.19
C ALA A 79 -15.65 5.25 -3.62
N ALA A 80 -15.43 6.19 -4.55
CA ALA A 80 -15.15 5.86 -5.95
C ALA A 80 -13.78 5.21 -6.12
N VAL A 81 -12.77 5.68 -5.38
CA VAL A 81 -11.41 5.13 -5.43
C VAL A 81 -11.36 3.74 -4.81
N VAL A 82 -12.00 3.56 -3.66
CA VAL A 82 -11.98 2.26 -2.97
C VAL A 82 -12.78 1.19 -3.69
N ASP A 83 -13.85 1.55 -4.44
CA ASP A 83 -14.58 0.60 -5.29
C ASP A 83 -13.64 -0.03 -6.34
N MET A 84 -12.84 0.79 -7.03
CA MET A 84 -11.85 0.30 -8.00
C MET A 84 -10.76 -0.54 -7.33
N PHE A 85 -10.24 -0.08 -6.21
CA PHE A 85 -9.18 -0.77 -5.47
C PHE A 85 -9.62 -2.15 -4.96
N ILE A 86 -10.79 -2.26 -4.35
CA ILE A 86 -11.31 -3.54 -3.84
C ILE A 86 -11.55 -4.51 -4.98
N GLN A 87 -12.06 -4.05 -6.13
CA GLN A 87 -12.20 -4.90 -7.31
C GLN A 87 -10.86 -5.43 -7.79
N ASP A 88 -9.84 -4.56 -7.91
CA ASP A 88 -8.49 -4.98 -8.30
C ASP A 88 -7.86 -5.93 -7.26
N CYS A 89 -8.16 -5.75 -5.97
CA CYS A 89 -7.73 -6.68 -4.91
C CYS A 89 -8.40 -8.05 -5.01
N HIS A 90 -9.66 -8.14 -5.46
CA HIS A 90 -10.31 -9.43 -5.74
C HIS A 90 -9.66 -10.13 -6.93
N ASP A 91 -9.33 -9.40 -7.97
CA ASP A 91 -8.70 -9.95 -9.19
C ASP A 91 -7.23 -10.37 -8.94
N ALA A 92 -6.57 -9.77 -7.96
CA ALA A 92 -5.19 -10.09 -7.61
C ALA A 92 -5.07 -11.41 -6.85
N GLY A 93 -4.04 -12.20 -7.18
CA GLY A 93 -3.67 -13.40 -6.44
C GLY A 93 -3.01 -13.09 -5.10
N LEU A 94 -2.17 -12.05 -5.05
CA LEU A 94 -1.45 -11.58 -3.87
C LEU A 94 -1.48 -10.06 -3.79
N ILE A 95 -1.26 -9.53 -2.59
CA ILE A 95 -1.12 -8.09 -2.32
C ILE A 95 0.24 -7.86 -1.66
N CYS A 96 1.00 -6.89 -2.15
CA CYS A 96 2.34 -6.58 -1.68
C CYS A 96 2.48 -5.12 -1.30
N GLY A 97 3.12 -4.85 -0.18
CA GLY A 97 3.46 -3.50 0.27
C GLY A 97 4.61 -3.52 1.27
N HIS A 98 5.11 -2.35 1.62
CA HIS A 98 6.12 -2.19 2.66
C HIS A 98 5.45 -1.79 3.97
N ASN A 99 5.37 -2.70 4.95
CA ASN A 99 4.50 -2.60 6.12
C ASN A 99 3.00 -2.68 5.76
N ILE A 100 2.65 -3.50 4.79
CA ILE A 100 1.31 -3.69 4.21
C ILE A 100 0.18 -3.82 5.26
N HIS A 101 0.52 -4.18 6.48
CA HIS A 101 -0.43 -4.29 7.58
C HIS A 101 -0.99 -2.93 7.99
N PHE A 102 -0.16 -1.89 7.92
CA PHE A 102 -0.57 -0.51 8.14
C PHE A 102 -1.60 -0.09 7.09
N ASP A 103 -1.26 -0.16 5.81
CA ASP A 103 -2.10 0.30 4.71
C ASP A 103 -3.43 -0.43 4.64
N THR A 104 -3.42 -1.76 4.80
CA THR A 104 -4.67 -2.53 4.84
C THR A 104 -5.52 -2.20 6.05
N GLY A 105 -4.94 -1.87 7.19
CA GLY A 105 -5.66 -1.42 8.39
C GLY A 105 -6.29 -0.05 8.18
N ILE A 106 -5.55 0.89 7.61
CA ILE A 106 -6.01 2.24 7.24
C ILE A 106 -7.20 2.16 6.28
N VAL A 107 -7.07 1.43 5.17
CA VAL A 107 -8.15 1.30 4.16
C VAL A 107 -9.40 0.68 4.79
N LYS A 108 -9.26 -0.41 5.55
CA LYS A 108 -10.39 -1.06 6.23
C LYS A 108 -11.10 -0.15 7.22
N ALA A 109 -10.34 0.62 8.03
CA ALA A 109 -10.92 1.57 8.97
C ALA A 109 -11.67 2.69 8.27
N ASN A 110 -11.10 3.26 7.18
CA ASN A 110 -11.76 4.28 6.39
C ASN A 110 -13.04 3.75 5.70
N ILE A 111 -13.04 2.53 5.19
CA ILE A 111 -14.26 1.90 4.65
C ILE A 111 -15.35 1.81 5.74
N LEU A 112 -15.01 1.33 6.95
CA LEU A 112 -15.97 1.22 8.04
C LEU A 112 -16.51 2.57 8.48
N ARG A 113 -15.66 3.61 8.58
CA ARG A 113 -16.05 4.96 8.97
C ARG A 113 -16.92 5.65 7.94
N ASP A 114 -16.50 5.62 6.67
CA ASP A 114 -17.04 6.50 5.64
C ASP A 114 -18.15 5.80 4.80
N LEU A 115 -18.11 4.46 4.68
CA LEU A 115 -19.06 3.67 3.88
C LEU A 115 -19.87 2.68 4.73
N GLY A 116 -19.42 2.38 5.93
CA GLY A 116 -20.13 1.54 6.89
C GLY A 116 -19.94 0.03 6.70
N ARG A 117 -20.43 -0.71 7.70
CA ARG A 117 -20.34 -2.17 7.76
C ARG A 117 -21.05 -2.87 6.59
N GLU A 118 -22.20 -2.35 6.16
CA GLU A 118 -22.96 -2.92 5.04
C GLU A 118 -22.14 -2.92 3.75
N TYR A 119 -21.46 -1.81 3.45
CA TYR A 119 -20.53 -1.73 2.31
C TYR A 119 -19.37 -2.74 2.45
N TYR A 120 -18.76 -2.80 3.64
CA TYR A 120 -17.65 -3.69 3.93
C TYR A 120 -17.99 -5.16 3.67
N ASP A 121 -19.14 -5.60 4.15
CA ASP A 121 -19.59 -6.98 4.02
C ASP A 121 -20.08 -7.29 2.59
N ALA A 122 -20.82 -6.36 1.94
CA ALA A 122 -21.34 -6.53 0.60
C ALA A 122 -20.23 -6.62 -0.48
N ASN A 123 -19.10 -5.95 -0.27
CA ASN A 123 -17.94 -5.98 -1.17
C ASN A 123 -16.87 -6.99 -0.74
N ASP A 124 -17.18 -7.81 0.25
CA ASP A 124 -16.27 -8.85 0.77
C ASP A 124 -14.82 -8.33 0.98
N VAL A 125 -14.72 -7.16 1.64
CA VAL A 125 -13.45 -6.46 1.87
C VAL A 125 -12.47 -7.33 2.66
N GLU A 126 -12.98 -8.22 3.53
CA GLU A 126 -12.13 -9.12 4.31
C GLU A 126 -11.40 -10.13 3.41
N THR A 127 -12.07 -10.69 2.41
CA THR A 127 -11.44 -11.60 1.43
C THR A 127 -10.53 -10.83 0.47
N ALA A 128 -10.94 -9.67 -0.03
CA ALA A 128 -10.13 -8.82 -0.90
C ALA A 128 -8.78 -8.51 -0.25
N LEU A 129 -8.80 -8.09 1.02
CA LEU A 129 -7.63 -7.72 1.81
C LEU A 129 -7.21 -8.83 2.79
N PHE A 130 -7.41 -10.09 2.44
CA PHE A 130 -7.13 -11.22 3.32
C PHE A 130 -5.65 -11.33 3.69
N LYS A 131 -5.39 -11.52 4.97
CA LYS A 131 -4.02 -11.58 5.52
C LYS A 131 -3.15 -12.64 4.84
N GLY A 132 -3.72 -13.78 4.44
CA GLY A 132 -3.02 -14.87 3.74
C GLY A 132 -2.55 -14.52 2.33
N LYS A 133 -3.13 -13.48 1.71
CA LYS A 133 -2.74 -12.94 0.40
C LYS A 133 -1.62 -11.90 0.47
N ARG A 134 -1.14 -11.51 1.66
CA ARG A 134 -0.24 -10.36 1.82
C ARG A 134 1.22 -10.75 1.83
N ILE A 135 2.04 -10.02 1.08
CA ILE A 135 3.49 -10.00 1.15
C ILE A 135 3.91 -8.69 1.83
N ASP A 136 4.55 -8.78 2.99
CA ASP A 136 5.09 -7.64 3.72
C ASP A 136 6.61 -7.57 3.50
N THR A 137 7.05 -6.67 2.65
CA THR A 137 8.47 -6.56 2.30
C THR A 137 9.30 -6.05 3.49
N MET A 138 8.75 -5.23 4.39
CA MET A 138 9.43 -4.77 5.58
C MET A 138 9.78 -5.93 6.53
N ARG A 139 8.81 -6.78 6.81
CA ARG A 139 8.97 -7.90 7.75
C ARG A 139 9.84 -9.02 7.18
N SER A 140 9.64 -9.36 5.91
CA SER A 140 10.36 -10.46 5.25
C SER A 140 11.84 -10.15 5.06
N THR A 141 12.22 -8.88 4.90
CA THR A 141 13.60 -8.46 4.62
C THR A 141 14.37 -7.97 5.83
N MET A 142 13.76 -7.84 7.00
CA MET A 142 14.34 -7.27 8.22
C MET A 142 15.76 -7.79 8.53
N LYS A 143 15.94 -9.12 8.50
CA LYS A 143 17.24 -9.74 8.79
C LYS A 143 18.26 -9.57 7.66
N TRP A 144 17.80 -9.49 6.42
CA TRP A 144 18.66 -9.37 5.25
C TRP A 144 19.15 -7.94 5.05
N VAL A 145 18.30 -6.94 5.25
CA VAL A 145 18.66 -5.52 5.21
C VAL A 145 19.58 -5.19 6.38
N ASP A 146 19.34 -5.79 7.55
CA ASP A 146 20.11 -5.58 8.80
C ASP A 146 20.14 -4.11 9.23
N ALA A 147 19.03 -3.41 9.04
CA ALA A 147 18.90 -2.01 9.47
C ALA A 147 19.03 -1.89 10.99
N ARG A 148 19.78 -0.87 11.44
CA ARG A 148 20.12 -0.65 12.85
C ARG A 148 19.63 0.70 13.33
N ASN A 149 19.14 0.74 14.56
CA ASN A 149 18.83 2.01 15.22
C ASN A 149 20.08 2.69 15.80
N SER A 150 19.89 3.86 16.41
CA SER A 150 20.96 4.64 17.05
C SER A 150 21.72 3.88 18.17
N TRP A 151 21.13 2.82 18.74
CA TRP A 151 21.77 1.94 19.73
C TRP A 151 22.39 0.67 19.13
N GLY A 152 22.51 0.59 17.79
CA GLY A 152 23.05 -0.57 17.09
C GLY A 152 22.15 -1.81 17.09
N LYS A 153 20.88 -1.68 17.51
CA LYS A 153 19.94 -2.77 17.56
C LYS A 153 19.21 -2.93 16.22
N LEU A 154 18.90 -4.19 15.88
CA LEU A 154 18.13 -4.50 14.68
C LEU A 154 16.75 -3.83 14.75
N LYS A 155 16.36 -3.16 13.66
CA LYS A 155 15.03 -2.56 13.50
C LYS A 155 14.39 -3.04 12.20
N PHE A 156 13.09 -2.81 12.02
CA PHE A 156 12.46 -2.93 10.71
C PHE A 156 13.08 -1.88 9.77
N PRO A 157 13.45 -2.28 8.54
CA PRO A 157 13.93 -1.31 7.55
C PRO A 157 12.79 -0.40 7.11
N ASN A 158 13.08 0.85 6.82
CA ASN A 158 12.21 1.66 5.99
C ASN A 158 12.38 1.28 4.51
N LEU A 159 11.49 1.77 3.64
CA LEU A 159 11.52 1.42 2.22
C LEU A 159 12.81 1.89 1.54
N GLY A 160 13.35 3.07 1.91
CA GLY A 160 14.62 3.57 1.38
C GLY A 160 15.81 2.66 1.74
N GLU A 161 15.86 2.11 2.97
CA GLU A 161 16.89 1.16 3.39
C GLU A 161 16.78 -0.18 2.63
N LEU A 162 15.55 -0.65 2.39
CA LEU A 162 15.32 -1.82 1.56
C LEU A 162 15.76 -1.57 0.11
N TYR A 163 15.33 -0.46 -0.47
CA TYR A 163 15.65 -0.08 -1.85
C TYR A 163 17.16 0.05 -2.06
N ALA A 164 17.87 0.78 -1.18
CA ALA A 164 19.30 0.90 -1.24
C ALA A 164 20.05 -0.45 -1.07
N ARG A 165 19.45 -1.40 -0.36
CA ARG A 165 19.98 -2.77 -0.22
C ARG A 165 19.78 -3.61 -1.46
N CYS A 166 18.63 -3.44 -2.16
CA CYS A 166 18.34 -4.07 -3.45
C CYS A 166 19.19 -3.46 -4.58
N PHE A 167 19.36 -2.15 -4.60
CA PHE A 167 19.97 -1.35 -5.68
C PHE A 167 21.03 -0.41 -5.12
N PRO A 168 22.24 -0.91 -4.82
CA PRO A 168 23.30 -0.08 -4.24
C PRO A 168 23.68 1.10 -5.11
N GLY A 169 23.59 2.32 -4.55
CA GLY A 169 23.89 3.56 -5.27
C GLY A 169 22.72 4.20 -5.99
N GLU A 170 21.54 3.56 -5.99
CA GLU A 170 20.31 4.16 -6.50
C GLU A 170 19.44 4.73 -5.37
N THR A 171 18.65 5.73 -5.70
CA THR A 171 17.64 6.32 -4.82
C THR A 171 16.32 6.44 -5.58
N PHE A 172 15.20 6.58 -4.87
CA PHE A 172 13.89 6.90 -5.43
C PHE A 172 13.26 8.06 -4.66
N HIS A 173 12.19 8.60 -5.19
CA HIS A 173 11.44 9.70 -4.59
C HIS A 173 10.47 9.13 -3.55
N ALA A 174 10.82 9.16 -2.28
CA ALA A 174 9.99 8.63 -1.20
C ALA A 174 8.87 9.59 -0.79
N HIS A 175 7.86 9.05 -0.07
CA HIS A 175 6.71 9.79 0.46
C HIS A 175 5.75 10.31 -0.63
N ASN A 176 5.62 9.56 -1.69
CA ASN A 176 4.53 9.62 -2.64
C ASN A 176 4.03 8.19 -2.87
N ALA A 177 2.77 7.92 -2.63
CA ALA A 177 2.26 6.56 -2.64
C ALA A 177 2.54 5.81 -3.97
N LEU A 178 2.54 6.50 -5.13
CA LEU A 178 2.87 5.87 -6.40
C LEU A 178 4.36 5.51 -6.49
N ASP A 179 5.25 6.41 -6.08
CA ASP A 179 6.69 6.17 -6.16
C ASP A 179 7.12 5.10 -5.14
N ASP A 180 6.50 5.08 -3.95
CA ASP A 180 6.68 4.03 -2.95
C ASP A 180 6.16 2.67 -3.45
N THR A 181 4.99 2.64 -4.10
CA THR A 181 4.45 1.45 -4.77
C THR A 181 5.40 0.92 -5.86
N LYS A 182 5.94 1.81 -6.73
CA LYS A 182 6.92 1.45 -7.75
C LYS A 182 8.22 0.91 -7.13
N ALA A 183 8.69 1.51 -6.04
CA ALA A 183 9.89 1.04 -5.35
C ALA A 183 9.69 -0.37 -4.76
N VAL A 184 8.54 -0.64 -4.15
CA VAL A 184 8.18 -1.99 -3.66
C VAL A 184 8.11 -2.99 -4.81
N ALA A 185 7.46 -2.63 -5.92
CA ALA A 185 7.35 -3.49 -7.11
C ALA A 185 8.73 -3.84 -7.70
N ARG A 186 9.66 -2.87 -7.71
CA ARG A 186 11.05 -3.09 -8.13
C ARG A 186 11.83 -3.99 -7.17
N CYS A 187 11.59 -3.90 -5.87
CA CYS A 187 12.29 -4.71 -4.87
C CYS A 187 11.82 -6.18 -4.85
N LEU A 188 10.55 -6.46 -5.16
CA LEU A 188 9.98 -7.80 -5.01
C LEU A 188 10.72 -8.89 -5.81
N PRO A 189 11.12 -8.71 -7.09
CA PRO A 189 11.89 -9.71 -7.83
C PRO A 189 13.20 -10.10 -7.14
N VAL A 190 13.91 -9.11 -6.59
CA VAL A 190 15.16 -9.35 -5.82
C VAL A 190 14.89 -10.17 -4.56
N ILE A 191 13.83 -9.84 -3.85
CA ILE A 191 13.43 -10.53 -2.60
C ILE A 191 13.01 -11.99 -2.89
N LEU A 192 12.33 -12.23 -4.02
CA LEU A 192 11.93 -13.56 -4.48
C LEU A 192 13.15 -14.41 -4.86
N GLU A 193 14.11 -13.85 -5.61
CA GLU A 193 15.33 -14.56 -6.00
C GLU A 193 16.16 -14.97 -4.79
N LEU A 194 16.18 -14.13 -3.75
CA LEU A 194 16.84 -14.41 -2.48
C LEU A 194 16.09 -15.44 -1.62
N GLY A 195 14.90 -15.87 -2.03
CA GLY A 195 14.06 -16.80 -1.27
C GLY A 195 13.55 -16.24 0.06
N LEU A 196 13.50 -14.92 0.19
CA LEU A 196 13.00 -14.25 1.41
C LEU A 196 11.48 -14.24 1.50
N VAL A 197 10.81 -14.38 0.36
CA VAL A 197 9.36 -14.60 0.23
C VAL A 197 9.07 -15.61 -0.87
N GLU A 198 7.85 -16.16 -0.86
CA GLU A 198 7.33 -17.05 -1.90
C GLU A 198 5.98 -16.53 -2.40
N LEU A 199 5.72 -16.67 -3.70
CA LEU A 199 4.42 -16.34 -4.29
C LEU A 199 3.42 -17.48 -4.01
N LYS A 200 2.95 -17.58 -2.77
CA LYS A 200 1.96 -18.55 -2.32
C LYS A 200 0.87 -17.90 -1.51
N VAL A 201 -0.39 -18.15 -1.89
CA VAL A 201 -1.55 -17.80 -1.07
C VAL A 201 -1.64 -18.81 0.06
N LYS A 202 -1.77 -18.35 1.31
CA LYS A 202 -2.17 -19.19 2.42
C LYS A 202 -3.66 -19.49 2.29
N GLU A 203 -4.06 -20.75 2.52
CA GLU A 203 -5.45 -21.17 2.41
C GLU A 203 -6.37 -20.28 3.26
N TYR A 204 -7.47 -19.84 2.63
CA TYR A 204 -8.53 -19.12 3.33
C TYR A 204 -9.30 -20.12 4.20
N PRO A 205 -9.60 -19.82 5.48
CA PRO A 205 -10.39 -20.71 6.31
C PRO A 205 -11.78 -20.94 5.69
N GLU A 206 -12.13 -22.16 5.37
CA GLU A 206 -13.41 -22.51 4.69
C GLU A 206 -14.66 -22.07 5.48
N GLU A 207 -14.55 -21.87 6.78
CA GLU A 207 -15.69 -21.46 7.65
C GLU A 207 -16.23 -20.06 7.34
N THR A 208 -15.47 -19.18 6.64
CA THR A 208 -15.93 -17.83 6.30
C THR A 208 -16.55 -17.71 4.91
N ALA A 209 -16.31 -18.68 4.03
CA ALA A 209 -16.82 -18.67 2.64
C ALA A 209 -18.34 -18.90 2.53
N GLU A 210 -18.96 -19.51 3.52
CA GLU A 210 -20.39 -19.86 3.48
C GLU A 210 -21.33 -18.68 3.82
N GLN A 211 -20.79 -17.56 4.33
CA GLN A 211 -21.55 -16.36 4.71
C GLN A 211 -21.55 -15.25 3.66
N ALA A 212 -20.72 -15.33 2.62
CA ALA A 212 -20.58 -14.29 1.59
C ALA A 212 -21.40 -14.60 0.34
N LYS A 213 -22.69 -14.28 0.33
CA LYS A 213 -23.48 -14.18 -0.91
C LYS A 213 -23.69 -12.69 -1.24
N PRO A 214 -23.37 -12.26 -2.48
CA PRO A 214 -23.58 -10.86 -2.88
C PRO A 214 -25.07 -10.53 -2.86
N THR A 215 -25.42 -9.40 -2.26
CA THR A 215 -26.78 -8.86 -2.27
C THR A 215 -26.85 -7.72 -3.29
N ASP A 216 -27.98 -7.58 -3.98
CA ASP A 216 -28.30 -6.51 -4.97
C ASP A 216 -28.17 -5.07 -4.41
N SER A 217 -27.86 -4.94 -3.12
CA SER A 217 -27.70 -3.69 -2.39
C SER A 217 -26.42 -2.93 -2.75
N ALA A 218 -25.31 -3.62 -3.03
CA ALA A 218 -24.00 -2.99 -3.28
C ALA A 218 -24.02 -2.08 -4.52
N ALA A 219 -24.63 -2.53 -5.62
CA ALA A 219 -24.75 -1.75 -6.85
C ALA A 219 -25.58 -0.46 -6.68
N LYS A 220 -26.51 -0.46 -5.73
CA LYS A 220 -27.38 0.70 -5.47
C LYS A 220 -26.67 1.76 -4.62
N ILE A 221 -25.83 1.34 -3.65
CA ILE A 221 -25.05 2.25 -2.80
C ILE A 221 -23.97 2.96 -3.62
N ALA A 222 -23.27 2.25 -4.49
CA ALA A 222 -22.29 2.83 -5.41
C ALA A 222 -22.94 3.85 -6.38
N ALA A 223 -24.10 3.54 -6.93
CA ALA A 223 -24.85 4.43 -7.84
C ALA A 223 -25.34 5.71 -7.13
N ASP A 224 -25.72 5.64 -5.86
CA ASP A 224 -26.19 6.79 -5.10
C ASP A 224 -25.03 7.67 -4.62
N SER A 225 -23.85 7.10 -4.34
CA SER A 225 -22.64 7.84 -4.01
C SER A 225 -22.12 8.65 -5.21
N VAL A 226 -22.11 8.06 -6.42
CA VAL A 226 -21.74 8.75 -7.67
C VAL A 226 -22.70 9.89 -8.01
N LYS A 227 -23.98 9.75 -7.72
CA LYS A 227 -24.99 10.82 -7.95
C LYS A 227 -24.84 12.00 -7.00
N LYS A 228 -24.30 11.78 -5.81
CA LYS A 228 -24.09 12.83 -4.79
C LYS A 228 -22.89 13.75 -5.10
N PHE A 229 -21.89 13.25 -5.86
CA PHE A 229 -20.60 13.91 -6.06
C PHE A 229 -20.15 13.91 -7.54
N GLY A 230 -20.81 14.53 -8.45
CA GLY A 230 -20.54 14.72 -9.88
C GLY A 230 -19.11 14.49 -10.41
N ALA A 231 -18.97 14.20 -11.71
CA ALA A 231 -17.78 13.71 -12.41
C ALA A 231 -16.56 14.62 -12.45
N SER A 232 -15.36 14.00 -12.55
CA SER A 232 -13.99 14.55 -12.45
C SER A 232 -13.51 15.46 -13.58
N PRO A 233 -12.43 16.21 -13.34
CA PRO A 233 -11.44 16.60 -14.36
C PRO A 233 -10.02 16.11 -14.07
N LYS A 234 -9.15 16.17 -15.11
CA LYS A 234 -7.92 15.49 -15.43
C LYS A 234 -6.64 16.03 -14.75
N THR A 235 -5.72 15.07 -14.52
CA THR A 235 -4.24 15.10 -14.37
C THR A 235 -3.43 16.38 -14.34
N ALA A 236 -2.49 16.54 -13.38
CA ALA A 236 -1.05 16.84 -13.52
C ALA A 236 -0.33 17.29 -12.23
N GLY A 237 0.93 16.87 -12.00
CA GLY A 237 2.04 17.72 -11.56
C GLY A 237 2.67 17.49 -10.18
N ASN A 238 3.99 17.32 -10.19
CA ASN A 238 4.96 17.05 -9.11
C ASN A 238 5.11 18.16 -8.04
N GLY A 239 5.35 17.79 -6.78
CA GLY A 239 5.76 18.67 -5.68
C GLY A 239 6.76 17.99 -4.70
N PRO A 240 7.37 18.70 -3.73
CA PRO A 240 8.68 18.39 -3.13
C PRO A 240 8.70 17.48 -1.89
N ILE A 241 9.92 17.05 -1.53
CA ILE A 241 10.39 15.96 -0.65
C ILE A 241 10.68 16.43 0.77
N PHE A 242 10.45 15.60 1.80
CA PHE A 242 11.22 15.60 3.08
C PHE A 242 11.20 14.27 3.85
N ASP A 243 12.18 14.10 4.74
CA ASP A 243 12.62 12.91 5.46
C ASP A 243 12.35 13.03 6.98
N ALA A 244 11.90 12.01 7.69
CA ALA A 244 12.05 11.89 9.16
C ALA A 244 11.64 10.55 9.82
N ASN A 245 12.51 10.01 10.56
CA ASN A 245 12.70 9.11 11.72
C ASN A 245 11.52 8.96 12.73
N GLU A 246 11.35 7.92 13.46
CA GLU A 246 12.04 6.80 14.12
C GLU A 246 11.16 6.16 15.22
N LYS A 247 11.28 4.97 15.61
CA LYS A 247 11.80 4.15 16.76
C LYS A 247 11.01 2.88 17.04
N ASP A 248 11.52 1.94 17.48
CA ASP A 248 12.33 0.80 17.87
C ASP A 248 11.56 -0.34 18.56
N ASP A 249 11.92 -1.58 18.42
CA ASP A 249 12.59 -2.52 19.35
C ASP A 249 12.60 -4.01 18.94
N LYS A 250 13.58 -4.65 19.21
CA LYS A 250 14.55 -5.74 19.18
C LYS A 250 14.11 -7.21 19.11
N LEU A 251 14.86 -8.05 18.34
CA LEU A 251 15.28 -9.45 18.64
C LEU A 251 16.43 -9.93 17.70
N PRO A 252 17.23 -11.00 18.04
CA PRO A 252 18.63 -11.17 17.60
C PRO A 252 18.89 -11.98 16.32
N VAL A 253 20.08 -11.83 15.74
CA VAL A 253 20.53 -12.14 14.37
C VAL A 253 21.43 -13.38 14.28
N GLN A 254 21.35 -14.12 13.15
CA GLN A 254 22.45 -14.90 12.56
C GLN A 254 22.60 -14.54 11.08
N ALA A 255 23.84 -14.38 10.61
CA ALA A 255 24.20 -13.83 9.30
C ALA A 255 24.16 -14.88 8.17
N ALA A 256 23.59 -14.51 7.01
CA ALA A 256 23.65 -15.25 5.75
C ALA A 256 24.50 -14.51 4.70
N LYS A 257 25.21 -15.26 3.86
CA LYS A 257 26.15 -14.79 2.82
C LYS A 257 25.43 -14.13 1.65
N ALA A 258 26.05 -13.09 1.06
CA ALA A 258 25.55 -12.37 -0.12
C ALA A 258 25.61 -13.22 -1.40
N PRO A 259 24.56 -13.24 -2.26
CA PRO A 259 24.57 -13.89 -3.56
C PRO A 259 25.19 -13.00 -4.64
N GLN A 260 25.57 -13.66 -5.77
CA GLN A 260 26.34 -13.06 -6.87
C GLN A 260 25.54 -12.02 -7.67
N ILE A 261 26.14 -10.86 -7.86
CA ILE A 261 25.55 -9.62 -8.40
C ILE A 261 25.14 -9.71 -9.90
N GLU A 262 25.63 -10.68 -10.65
CA GLU A 262 25.48 -10.75 -12.11
C GLU A 262 24.06 -11.17 -12.59
N ASN A 263 23.33 -11.95 -11.79
CA ASN A 263 21.94 -12.33 -12.10
C ASN A 263 20.93 -11.25 -11.69
N LEU A 264 21.23 -10.45 -10.69
CA LEU A 264 20.37 -9.35 -10.23
C LEU A 264 20.11 -8.32 -11.34
N LYS A 265 21.11 -8.02 -12.15
CA LYS A 265 21.02 -7.03 -13.24
C LYS A 265 20.00 -7.41 -14.32
N LYS A 266 19.89 -8.69 -14.68
CA LYS A 266 18.94 -9.18 -15.71
C LYS A 266 17.47 -9.10 -15.24
N ILE A 267 17.23 -9.28 -13.95
CA ILE A 267 15.88 -9.23 -13.36
C ILE A 267 15.45 -7.77 -13.15
N THR A 268 16.38 -6.89 -12.77
CA THR A 268 16.13 -5.45 -12.64
C THR A 268 15.83 -4.80 -13.99
N ASP A 269 16.51 -5.23 -15.08
CA ASP A 269 16.26 -4.73 -16.43
C ASP A 269 14.86 -5.14 -16.91
N ALA A 270 14.41 -6.38 -16.64
CA ALA A 270 13.05 -6.84 -16.96
C ALA A 270 11.95 -6.14 -16.16
N ALA A 271 12.20 -5.83 -14.90
CA ALA A 271 11.26 -5.07 -14.06
C ALA A 271 11.21 -3.58 -14.46
N ALA A 272 12.34 -3.00 -14.86
CA ALA A 272 12.43 -1.63 -15.39
C ALA A 272 11.71 -1.51 -16.74
N GLU A 273 11.84 -2.48 -17.65
CA GLU A 273 11.12 -2.50 -18.93
C GLU A 273 9.59 -2.54 -18.76
N LEU A 274 9.09 -3.23 -17.73
CA LEU A 274 7.65 -3.26 -17.40
C LEU A 274 7.14 -1.90 -16.87
N LEU A 275 7.98 -1.12 -16.21
CA LEU A 275 7.63 0.20 -15.64
C LEU A 275 7.87 1.33 -16.65
N ASP A 276 8.89 1.23 -17.53
CA ASP A 276 9.20 2.22 -18.59
C ASP A 276 8.18 2.22 -19.76
N GLN A 277 7.46 1.12 -19.97
CA GLN A 277 6.41 1.05 -21.02
C GLN A 277 5.14 1.84 -20.68
N ASN A 278 5.04 2.41 -19.47
CA ASN A 278 3.88 3.16 -18.98
C ASN A 278 4.15 4.65 -18.71
N ASP A 279 5.26 5.21 -19.20
CA ASP A 279 5.46 6.67 -19.24
C ASP A 279 4.64 7.28 -20.39
N PHE A 280 3.35 7.58 -20.09
CA PHE A 280 2.49 8.48 -20.87
C PHE A 280 1.73 9.43 -19.94
#